data_a4babfa57519df93d65b8d3342ab8599
#
_entry.id   a4babfa57519df93d65b8d3342ab8599
#
_cell.length_a   1.000
_cell.length_b   1.000
_cell.length_c   1.000
_cell.angle_alpha   90.00
_cell.angle_beta   90.00
_cell.angle_gamma   90.00
#
_symmetry.space_group_name_H-M   'P 1'
#
loop_
_entity.id
_entity.type
_entity.pdbx_description
1 polymer ?
#
loop_
_entity_poly.entity_id
_entity_poly.type
_entity_poly.pdbx_seq_one_letter_code
_entity_poly.pdbx_strand_id
1 'polypeptide(L)'
;MTYAELVQQIRDYTEVDSNVLTSTIVDGIISNAEFRIFRDVDSDNNRRYSTANLITSDRFIDRPAGLLIIRSAQIVDSDGSSQPDNREFLQYRDTSFMSEYNPTGATGVPRYYS
;
A
#
# COMPACT_ATOMS: atom_id res chain seq x y z
N MET A 1 -15.75 5.20 21.00
CA MET A 1 -14.48 5.10 21.76
C MET A 1 -13.47 6.00 21.11
N THR A 2 -12.97 6.97 21.85
CA THR A 2 -11.90 7.87 21.40
C THR A 2 -10.53 7.22 21.66
N TYR A 3 -9.49 7.76 21.02
CA TYR A 3 -8.12 7.30 21.27
C TYR A 3 -7.70 7.43 22.75
N ALA A 4 -8.08 8.53 23.38
CA ALA A 4 -7.79 8.77 24.81
C ALA A 4 -8.47 7.73 25.72
N GLU A 5 -9.72 7.37 25.43
CA GLU A 5 -10.45 6.30 26.14
C GLU A 5 -9.79 4.94 25.94
N LEU A 6 -9.32 4.64 24.73
CA LEU A 6 -8.59 3.40 24.46
C LEU A 6 -7.29 3.32 25.28
N VAL A 7 -6.51 4.40 25.30
CA VAL A 7 -5.27 4.49 26.08
C VAL A 7 -5.54 4.30 27.58
N GLN A 8 -6.61 4.94 28.08
CA GLN A 8 -6.99 4.78 29.49
C GLN A 8 -7.43 3.34 29.80
N GLN A 9 -8.23 2.72 28.95
CA GLN A 9 -8.65 1.32 29.13
C GLN A 9 -7.46 0.36 29.13
N ILE A 10 -6.47 0.60 28.28
CA ILE A 10 -5.24 -0.23 28.27
C ILE A 10 -4.52 -0.13 29.62
N ARG A 11 -4.39 1.06 30.17
CA ARG A 11 -3.76 1.28 31.48
C ARG A 11 -4.54 0.63 32.60
N ASP A 12 -5.86 0.82 32.61
CA ASP A 12 -6.76 0.25 33.61
C ASP A 12 -6.70 -1.29 33.59
N TYR A 13 -6.68 -1.87 32.37
CA TYR A 13 -6.62 -3.33 32.18
C TYR A 13 -5.27 -3.92 32.59
N THR A 14 -4.17 -3.20 32.36
CA THR A 14 -2.83 -3.67 32.72
C THR A 14 -2.45 -3.33 34.16
N GLU A 15 -3.27 -2.52 34.85
CA GLU A 15 -2.97 -2.00 36.22
C GLU A 15 -1.62 -1.28 36.31
N VAL A 16 -1.16 -0.65 35.22
CA VAL A 16 0.15 -0.01 35.10
C VAL A 16 0.01 1.51 35.00
N ASP A 17 0.75 2.20 35.86
CA ASP A 17 0.78 3.66 35.92
C ASP A 17 1.35 4.28 34.61
N SER A 18 0.92 5.52 34.32
CA SER A 18 1.39 6.34 33.18
C SER A 18 2.90 6.61 33.20
N ASN A 19 3.55 6.52 34.34
CA ASN A 19 5.00 6.67 34.47
C ASN A 19 5.78 5.45 33.93
N VAL A 20 5.17 4.27 33.93
CA VAL A 20 5.76 3.04 33.42
C VAL A 20 5.27 2.80 32.00
N LEU A 21 3.95 2.88 31.78
CA LEU A 21 3.31 2.77 30.46
C LEU A 21 3.11 4.17 29.87
N THR A 22 4.22 4.75 29.38
CA THR A 22 4.21 6.10 28.80
C THR A 22 3.38 6.14 27.52
N SER A 23 2.93 7.35 27.12
CA SER A 23 2.17 7.54 25.89
C SER A 23 2.90 6.96 24.67
N THR A 24 4.21 7.19 24.58
CA THR A 24 5.04 6.68 23.46
C THR A 24 5.03 5.16 23.37
N ILE A 25 5.07 4.47 24.50
CA ILE A 25 5.00 3.00 24.54
C ILE A 25 3.61 2.53 24.11
N VAL A 26 2.55 3.15 24.63
CA VAL A 26 1.17 2.81 24.25
C VAL A 26 0.93 3.04 22.76
N ASP A 27 1.38 4.18 22.23
CA ASP A 27 1.27 4.50 20.80
C ASP A 27 1.97 3.45 19.93
N GLY A 28 3.15 3.00 20.35
CA GLY A 28 3.88 1.93 19.68
C GLY A 28 3.13 0.59 19.70
N ILE A 29 2.52 0.23 20.82
CA ILE A 29 1.71 -1.00 20.95
C ILE A 29 0.47 -0.92 20.04
N ILE A 30 -0.25 0.22 20.07
CA ILE A 30 -1.44 0.42 19.24
C ILE A 30 -1.08 0.36 17.77
N SER A 31 -0.01 1.06 17.34
CA SER A 31 0.44 1.03 15.95
C SER A 31 0.79 -0.38 15.48
N ASN A 32 1.47 -1.17 16.29
CA ASN A 32 1.78 -2.56 15.97
C ASN A 32 0.52 -3.42 15.86
N ALA A 33 -0.47 -3.20 16.73
CA ALA A 33 -1.75 -3.89 16.68
C ALA A 33 -2.54 -3.53 15.42
N GLU A 34 -2.57 -2.25 15.03
CA GLU A 34 -3.18 -1.77 13.80
C GLU A 34 -2.55 -2.41 12.57
N PHE A 35 -1.22 -2.42 12.47
CA PHE A 35 -0.52 -3.09 11.37
C PHE A 35 -0.87 -4.57 11.27
N ARG A 36 -0.98 -5.26 12.39
CA ARG A 36 -1.36 -6.66 12.42
C ARG A 36 -2.79 -6.87 11.94
N ILE A 37 -3.73 -6.04 12.41
CA ILE A 37 -5.13 -6.08 11.99
C ILE A 37 -5.23 -5.81 10.48
N PHE A 38 -4.55 -4.77 9.99
CA PHE A 38 -4.60 -4.41 8.56
C PHE A 38 -3.99 -5.48 7.64
N ARG A 39 -3.02 -6.23 8.15
CA ARG A 39 -2.44 -7.35 7.41
C ARG A 39 -3.34 -8.59 7.40
N ASP A 40 -3.96 -8.88 8.53
CA ASP A 40 -4.70 -10.13 8.74
C ASP A 40 -6.18 -9.99 8.33
N VAL A 41 -6.72 -8.78 8.36
CA VAL A 41 -8.12 -8.48 8.00
C VAL A 41 -8.18 -7.73 6.68
N ASP A 42 -8.68 -8.40 5.66
CA ASP A 42 -8.94 -7.79 4.35
C ASP A 42 -10.25 -7.00 4.38
N SER A 43 -10.14 -5.71 4.64
CA SER A 43 -11.28 -4.80 4.70
C SER A 43 -11.26 -3.80 3.53
N ASP A 44 -12.41 -3.62 2.88
CA ASP A 44 -12.56 -2.62 1.83
C ASP A 44 -12.34 -1.18 2.33
N ASN A 45 -12.55 -0.92 3.60
CA ASN A 45 -12.28 0.39 4.21
C ASN A 45 -10.78 0.76 4.16
N ASN A 46 -9.90 -0.23 4.07
CA ASN A 46 -8.45 -0.02 3.98
C ASN A 46 -7.95 0.09 2.54
N ARG A 47 -8.85 -0.08 1.55
CA ARG A 47 -8.49 0.07 0.15
C ARG A 47 -8.14 1.53 -0.15
N ARG A 48 -7.01 1.74 -0.80
CA ARG A 48 -6.53 3.03 -1.27
C ARG A 48 -6.17 2.94 -2.74
N TYR A 49 -6.35 4.05 -3.43
CA TYR A 49 -5.93 4.22 -4.80
C TYR A 49 -4.75 5.20 -4.83
N SER A 50 -3.75 4.88 -5.59
CA SER A 50 -2.62 5.75 -5.86
C SER A 50 -2.35 5.76 -7.35
N THR A 51 -1.94 6.89 -7.88
CA THR A 51 -1.56 7.06 -9.28
C THR A 51 -0.13 7.56 -9.36
N ALA A 52 0.59 7.09 -10.36
CA ALA A 52 1.93 7.57 -10.69
C ALA A 52 2.05 7.65 -12.21
N ASN A 53 2.83 8.61 -12.69
CA ASN A 53 3.11 8.73 -14.11
C ASN A 53 4.24 7.77 -14.49
N LEU A 54 4.08 7.11 -15.63
CA LEU A 54 5.17 6.34 -16.24
C LEU A 54 6.17 7.30 -16.88
N ILE A 55 7.44 7.04 -16.66
CA ILE A 55 8.54 7.78 -17.25
C ILE A 55 9.20 6.90 -18.30
N THR A 56 9.43 7.45 -19.48
CA THR A 56 10.11 6.73 -20.56
C THR A 56 11.50 6.27 -20.11
N SER A 57 11.81 5.02 -20.35
CA SER A 57 13.08 4.35 -19.98
C SER A 57 13.24 4.07 -18.48
N ASP A 58 12.24 4.34 -17.66
CA ASP A 58 12.22 3.90 -16.27
C ASP A 58 11.15 2.81 -16.08
N ARG A 59 11.60 1.64 -15.64
CA ARG A 59 10.72 0.49 -15.37
C ARG A 59 10.20 0.45 -13.94
N PHE A 60 10.69 1.34 -13.09
CA PHE A 60 10.37 1.35 -11.68
C PHE A 60 9.36 2.45 -11.36
N ILE A 61 8.48 2.15 -10.45
CA ILE A 61 7.54 3.11 -9.87
C ILE A 61 7.71 3.04 -8.36
N ASP A 62 7.80 4.19 -7.73
CA ASP A 62 7.89 4.26 -6.29
C ASP A 62 6.66 3.66 -5.62
N ARG A 63 6.92 2.81 -4.64
CA ARG A 63 5.85 2.22 -3.84
C ARG A 63 5.17 3.29 -2.98
N PRO A 64 3.84 3.43 -3.04
CA PRO A 64 3.12 4.32 -2.13
C PRO A 64 3.39 3.99 -0.66
N ALA A 65 3.52 5.02 0.17
CA ALA A 65 3.71 4.83 1.60
C ALA A 65 2.53 4.07 2.22
N GLY A 66 2.83 3.13 3.10
CA GLY A 66 1.81 2.32 3.79
C GLY A 66 1.19 1.20 2.93
N LEU A 67 1.68 0.97 1.73
CA LEU A 67 1.21 -0.13 0.89
C LEU A 67 1.59 -1.49 1.51
N LEU A 68 0.60 -2.32 1.77
CA LEU A 68 0.77 -3.69 2.26
C LEU A 68 0.66 -4.71 1.12
N ILE A 69 -0.40 -4.62 0.33
CA ILE A 69 -0.71 -5.58 -0.74
C ILE A 69 -1.24 -4.81 -1.95
N ILE A 70 -0.73 -5.14 -3.14
CA ILE A 70 -1.28 -4.66 -4.40
C ILE A 70 -2.40 -5.62 -4.80
N ARG A 71 -3.63 -5.13 -4.89
CA ARG A 71 -4.77 -5.93 -5.36
C ARG A 71 -4.89 -5.92 -6.86
N SER A 72 -4.66 -4.76 -7.47
CA SER A 72 -4.68 -4.59 -8.91
C SER A 72 -3.83 -3.40 -9.31
N ALA A 73 -3.21 -3.50 -10.46
CA ALA A 73 -2.55 -2.40 -11.13
C ALA A 73 -3.16 -2.25 -12.52
N GLN A 74 -3.32 -1.03 -12.97
CA GLN A 74 -3.85 -0.72 -14.30
C GLN A 74 -3.09 0.44 -14.91
N ILE A 75 -2.96 0.42 -16.22
CA ILE A 75 -2.54 1.58 -16.99
C ILE A 75 -3.77 2.35 -17.42
N VAL A 76 -3.68 3.64 -17.30
CA VAL A 76 -4.67 4.57 -17.82
C VAL A 76 -3.98 5.38 -18.90
N ASP A 77 -4.38 5.17 -20.13
CA ASP A 77 -3.91 5.96 -21.25
C ASP A 77 -4.93 7.07 -21.51
N SER A 78 -4.57 8.28 -21.09
CA SER A 78 -5.37 9.47 -21.30
C SER A 78 -4.76 10.26 -22.46
N ASP A 79 -5.41 10.20 -23.61
CA ASP A 79 -5.02 10.97 -24.79
C ASP A 79 -5.46 12.44 -24.74
N GLY A 80 -6.08 12.85 -23.61
CA GLY A 80 -6.62 14.19 -23.42
C GLY A 80 -7.88 14.47 -24.24
N SER A 81 -8.43 13.46 -24.90
CA SER A 81 -9.70 13.58 -25.64
C SER A 81 -10.90 13.48 -24.68
N SER A 82 -12.07 13.88 -25.16
CA SER A 82 -13.32 13.76 -24.41
C SER A 82 -13.86 12.32 -24.36
N GLN A 83 -13.13 11.36 -24.89
CA GLN A 83 -13.46 9.95 -24.82
C GLN A 83 -13.01 9.36 -23.46
N PRO A 84 -13.69 8.32 -22.96
CA PRO A 84 -13.25 7.68 -21.74
C PRO A 84 -11.85 7.11 -21.89
N ASP A 85 -11.00 7.34 -20.86
CA ASP A 85 -9.63 6.83 -20.82
C ASP A 85 -9.59 5.33 -21.09
N ASN A 86 -8.64 4.91 -21.91
CA ASN A 86 -8.39 3.51 -22.13
C ASN A 86 -7.69 2.93 -20.92
N ARG A 87 -8.26 1.88 -20.32
CA ARG A 87 -7.76 1.24 -19.10
C ARG A 87 -7.43 -0.22 -19.36
N GLU A 88 -6.21 -0.61 -19.11
CA GLU A 88 -5.75 -1.98 -19.24
C GLU A 88 -5.20 -2.48 -17.89
N PHE A 89 -5.69 -3.64 -17.43
CA PHE A 89 -5.17 -4.25 -16.20
C PHE A 89 -3.85 -4.94 -16.47
N LEU A 90 -2.87 -4.66 -15.60
CA LEU A 90 -1.59 -5.33 -15.58
C LEU A 90 -1.72 -6.68 -14.87
N GLN A 91 -0.98 -7.68 -15.37
CA GLN A 91 -0.89 -8.98 -14.75
C GLN A 91 0.33 -9.04 -13.82
N TYR A 92 0.12 -9.55 -12.62
CA TYR A 92 1.22 -9.84 -11.70
C TYR A 92 2.09 -10.97 -12.26
N ARG A 93 3.40 -10.75 -12.22
CA ARG A 93 4.42 -11.75 -12.55
C ARG A 93 5.56 -11.65 -11.56
N ASP A 94 6.26 -12.74 -11.40
CA ASP A 94 7.44 -12.80 -10.54
C ASP A 94 8.63 -12.05 -11.18
N THR A 95 9.55 -11.57 -10.36
CA THR A 95 10.71 -10.78 -10.77
C THR A 95 11.63 -11.52 -11.73
N SER A 96 11.75 -12.85 -11.62
CA SER A 96 12.54 -13.66 -12.57
C SER A 96 11.93 -13.63 -13.98
N PHE A 97 10.60 -13.76 -14.07
CA PHE A 97 9.90 -13.61 -15.35
C PHE A 97 10.13 -12.21 -15.94
N MET A 98 10.05 -11.17 -15.14
CA MET A 98 10.26 -9.79 -15.61
C MET A 98 11.66 -9.57 -16.17
N SER A 99 12.67 -10.18 -15.57
CA SER A 99 14.06 -10.11 -16.04
C SER A 99 14.28 -10.83 -17.36
N GLU A 100 13.61 -11.96 -17.59
CA GLU A 100 13.67 -12.73 -18.84
C GLU A 100 12.81 -12.11 -19.95
N TYR A 101 11.65 -11.57 -19.60
CA TYR A 101 10.70 -11.01 -20.56
C TYR A 101 11.25 -9.80 -21.31
N ASN A 102 11.98 -8.94 -20.62
CA ASN A 102 12.57 -7.75 -21.25
C ASN A 102 14.02 -7.50 -20.83
N PRO A 103 14.95 -8.40 -21.22
CA PRO A 103 16.35 -8.30 -20.80
C PRO A 103 17.06 -7.10 -21.42
N THR A 104 16.60 -6.61 -22.57
CA THR A 104 17.22 -5.50 -23.31
C THR A 104 16.66 -4.13 -22.96
N GLY A 105 15.63 -4.06 -22.11
CA GLY A 105 15.00 -2.79 -21.76
C GLY A 105 14.22 -2.14 -22.89
N ALA A 106 13.68 -2.93 -23.83
CA ALA A 106 12.85 -2.40 -24.90
C ALA A 106 11.63 -1.65 -24.32
N THR A 107 11.31 -0.52 -24.91
CA THR A 107 10.18 0.33 -24.50
C THR A 107 8.87 -0.13 -25.14
N GLY A 108 7.78 0.03 -24.43
CA GLY A 108 6.45 -0.32 -24.89
C GLY A 108 5.41 -0.12 -23.79
N VAL A 109 4.13 -0.33 -24.10
CA VAL A 109 3.07 -0.29 -23.10
C VAL A 109 3.25 -1.48 -22.14
N PRO A 110 3.41 -1.23 -20.84
CA PRO A 110 3.56 -2.30 -19.86
C PRO A 110 2.33 -3.21 -19.82
N ARG A 111 2.55 -4.51 -19.63
CA ARG A 111 1.49 -5.53 -19.48
C ARG A 111 1.59 -6.28 -18.15
N TYR A 112 2.74 -6.22 -17.53
CA TYR A 112 3.06 -6.97 -16.33
C TYR A 112 3.64 -6.06 -15.25
N TYR A 113 3.49 -6.48 -13.99
CA TYR A 113 4.13 -5.88 -12.82
C TYR A 113 4.62 -6.96 -11.86
N SER A 114 5.59 -6.65 -11.02
CA SER A 114 6.12 -7.53 -9.98
C SER A 114 6.31 -6.79 -8.65
#